data_716444619edd07966e84a33f4fd2d98d
#
_entry.id   716444619edd07966e84a33f4fd2d98d
#
_cell.length_a   1.000
_cell.length_b   1.000
_cell.length_c   1.000
_cell.angle_alpha   90.00
_cell.angle_beta   90.00
_cell.angle_gamma   90.00
#
_symmetry.space_group_name_H-M   'P 1'
#
loop_
_entity.id
_entity.type
_entity.pdbx_description
1 polymer ?
#
loop_
_entity_poly.entity_id
_entity_poly.type
_entity_poly.pdbx_seq_one_letter_code
_entity_poly.pdbx_strand_id
1 'polypeptide(L)'
;MTHVFIVNERTFNIHLQYMFAGTGYSTFQPTLNSLLPAKYTHENTFTGMIADISKVRNGDKVLFYVTGCKKFFGVFEIQDTPFFEPSNTNYLGVALGKYLPFRVKIKPYRIFAEGIPEQIALDDITAINKPYEMCWSMIYRKLTGMRGCSFLTDFEMSKMESLLMSINNNQTLTGNDFCYDYTNYSVSISVNHFAYHGPTNQSLSINNRLSVVNGSHEGHVQAYITQNFDKDPLLIAKLFPTNTSKIWIGNEVICSVGEKRIDVLTIAETDREIQIRVIELKDERPLSSLITNQIPWYIKWVDQYIVPNLLVNNKPITIVPTIFAYEHKRNTINKRAFDAAINNFNSQVTTMGINASVGNIECIYYDRTQNPIKIY
;
A
#
# COMPACT_ATOMS: atom_id res chain seq x y z
N MET A 1 0.71 -7.42 7.70
CA MET A 1 0.60 -5.97 7.36
C MET A 1 -0.75 -5.42 7.79
N THR A 2 -0.98 -4.11 7.66
CA THR A 2 -2.28 -3.50 7.96
C THR A 2 -2.74 -2.64 6.80
N HIS A 3 -4.02 -2.78 6.45
CA HIS A 3 -4.66 -2.06 5.37
C HIS A 3 -5.80 -1.19 5.90
N VAL A 4 -6.01 -0.03 5.28
CA VAL A 4 -7.12 0.86 5.60
C VAL A 4 -8.00 1.02 4.38
N PHE A 5 -9.27 0.60 4.50
CA PHE A 5 -10.27 0.82 3.47
C PHE A 5 -11.03 2.11 3.75
N ILE A 6 -11.05 2.99 2.74
CA ILE A 6 -11.70 4.31 2.83
C ILE A 6 -13.10 4.18 2.25
N VAL A 7 -14.10 4.40 3.09
CA VAL A 7 -15.49 4.11 2.79
C VAL A 7 -16.41 5.24 3.27
N ASN A 8 -17.62 5.33 2.72
CA ASN A 8 -18.68 6.09 3.34
C ASN A 8 -19.49 5.20 4.29
N GLU A 9 -20.36 5.79 5.09
CA GLU A 9 -21.15 5.10 6.11
C GLU A 9 -22.01 3.96 5.53
N ARG A 10 -22.68 4.20 4.39
CA ARG A 10 -23.47 3.18 3.70
C ARG A 10 -22.63 1.99 3.28
N THR A 11 -21.47 2.25 2.66
CA THR A 11 -20.56 1.20 2.23
C THR A 11 -19.98 0.47 3.43
N PHE A 12 -19.65 1.18 4.51
CA PHE A 12 -19.13 0.60 5.74
C PHE A 12 -20.13 -0.39 6.36
N ASN A 13 -21.40 -0.01 6.47
CA ASN A 13 -22.41 -0.92 7.00
C ASN A 13 -22.55 -2.20 6.17
N ILE A 14 -22.50 -2.10 4.84
CA ILE A 14 -22.54 -3.28 3.95
C ILE A 14 -21.28 -4.15 4.13
N HIS A 15 -20.12 -3.53 4.31
CA HIS A 15 -18.88 -4.27 4.61
C HIS A 15 -18.96 -5.02 5.93
N LEU A 16 -19.52 -4.40 6.97
CA LEU A 16 -19.76 -5.06 8.28
C LEU A 16 -20.73 -6.24 8.15
N GLN A 17 -21.87 -6.03 7.49
CA GLN A 17 -22.89 -7.06 7.35
C GLN A 17 -22.42 -8.28 6.57
N TYR A 18 -21.70 -8.09 5.47
CA TYR A 18 -21.30 -9.17 4.58
C TYR A 18 -19.84 -9.61 4.74
N MET A 19 -19.13 -9.09 5.72
CA MET A 19 -17.74 -9.43 6.05
C MET A 19 -16.81 -9.46 4.84
N PHE A 20 -16.76 -8.36 4.11
CA PHE A 20 -15.79 -8.13 3.04
C PHE A 20 -15.29 -6.69 3.06
N ALA A 21 -14.13 -6.45 2.47
CA ALA A 21 -13.62 -5.13 2.18
C ALA A 21 -13.44 -4.98 0.67
N GLY A 22 -13.62 -3.78 0.15
CA GLY A 22 -13.51 -3.60 -1.29
C GLY A 22 -13.17 -2.18 -1.69
N THR A 23 -12.56 -2.06 -2.88
CA THR A 23 -12.26 -0.79 -3.54
C THR A 23 -12.71 -0.82 -4.99
N GLY A 24 -13.00 0.34 -5.54
CA GLY A 24 -13.46 0.46 -6.91
C GLY A 24 -13.72 1.90 -7.32
N TYR A 25 -14.12 2.06 -8.57
CA TYR A 25 -14.38 3.36 -9.17
C TYR A 25 -15.81 3.40 -9.72
N SER A 26 -16.59 4.35 -9.27
CA SER A 26 -18.04 4.38 -9.52
C SER A 26 -18.45 4.64 -10.97
N THR A 27 -17.57 5.15 -11.83
CA THR A 27 -17.94 5.69 -13.15
C THR A 27 -17.65 4.76 -14.32
N PHE A 28 -16.98 3.63 -14.12
CA PHE A 28 -16.71 2.66 -15.19
C PHE A 28 -16.66 1.22 -14.67
N GLN A 29 -16.93 0.29 -15.57
CA GLN A 29 -16.89 -1.14 -15.31
C GLN A 29 -15.62 -1.73 -15.95
N PRO A 30 -14.54 -1.89 -15.17
CA PRO A 30 -13.30 -2.39 -15.71
C PRO A 30 -13.37 -3.89 -16.02
N THR A 31 -12.50 -4.31 -16.93
CA THR A 31 -12.19 -5.72 -17.17
C THR A 31 -10.72 -5.96 -16.85
N LEU A 32 -10.38 -7.13 -16.30
CA LEU A 32 -8.99 -7.45 -15.98
C LEU A 32 -8.12 -7.67 -17.23
N ASN A 33 -8.72 -8.17 -18.31
CA ASN A 33 -7.99 -8.70 -19.47
C ASN A 33 -7.87 -7.73 -20.65
N SER A 34 -8.39 -6.52 -20.53
CA SER A 34 -8.30 -5.51 -21.59
C SER A 34 -8.02 -4.14 -21.01
N LEU A 35 -7.29 -3.32 -21.76
CA LEU A 35 -7.10 -1.92 -21.42
C LEU A 35 -8.43 -1.17 -21.46
N LEU A 36 -8.56 -0.18 -20.58
CA LEU A 36 -9.70 0.71 -20.63
C LEU A 36 -9.63 1.59 -21.88
N PRO A 37 -10.72 1.76 -22.62
CA PRO A 37 -10.68 2.54 -23.85
C PRO A 37 -10.32 3.99 -23.59
N ALA A 38 -9.28 4.46 -24.31
CA ALA A 38 -8.96 5.83 -24.69
C ALA A 38 -8.76 6.92 -23.62
N LYS A 39 -8.76 6.64 -22.31
CA LYS A 39 -8.41 7.67 -21.32
C LYS A 39 -7.36 7.15 -20.35
N TYR A 40 -6.11 7.53 -20.58
CA TYR A 40 -4.95 7.19 -19.73
C TYR A 40 -5.20 7.40 -18.22
N THR A 41 -5.97 8.40 -17.84
CA THR A 41 -6.33 8.68 -16.45
C THR A 41 -7.10 7.52 -15.80
N HIS A 42 -7.98 6.86 -16.53
CA HIS A 42 -8.74 5.72 -15.99
C HIS A 42 -7.88 4.48 -15.85
N GLU A 43 -6.99 4.23 -16.80
CA GLU A 43 -6.06 3.09 -16.74
C GLU A 43 -5.11 3.21 -15.54
N ASN A 44 -4.51 4.38 -15.33
CA ASN A 44 -3.65 4.63 -14.18
C ASN A 44 -4.39 4.51 -12.85
N THR A 45 -5.63 4.99 -12.78
CA THR A 45 -6.46 4.84 -11.58
C THR A 45 -6.77 3.38 -11.31
N PHE A 46 -7.10 2.63 -12.35
CA PHE A 46 -7.42 1.21 -12.26
C PHE A 46 -6.21 0.37 -11.81
N THR A 47 -5.06 0.57 -12.44
CA THR A 47 -3.82 -0.12 -12.07
C THR A 47 -3.33 0.27 -10.68
N GLY A 48 -3.51 1.53 -10.29
CA GLY A 48 -3.25 1.98 -8.92
C GLY A 48 -4.11 1.25 -7.89
N MET A 49 -5.41 1.02 -8.16
CA MET A 49 -6.25 0.23 -7.27
C MET A 49 -5.82 -1.25 -7.22
N ILE A 50 -5.41 -1.83 -8.36
CA ILE A 50 -4.83 -3.18 -8.37
C ILE A 50 -3.57 -3.19 -7.49
N ALA A 51 -2.65 -2.24 -7.64
CA ALA A 51 -1.45 -2.16 -6.82
C ALA A 51 -1.77 -2.05 -5.32
N ASP A 52 -2.80 -1.30 -4.97
CA ASP A 52 -3.21 -1.12 -3.58
C ASP A 52 -3.76 -2.42 -2.95
N ILE A 53 -4.58 -3.18 -3.69
CA ILE A 53 -5.21 -4.37 -3.14
C ILE A 53 -4.39 -5.65 -3.35
N SER A 54 -3.53 -5.69 -4.36
CA SER A 54 -2.73 -6.88 -4.68
C SER A 54 -1.70 -7.26 -3.63
N LYS A 55 -1.31 -6.32 -2.75
CA LYS A 55 -0.39 -6.58 -1.63
C LYS A 55 -1.07 -7.17 -0.40
N VAL A 56 -2.40 -7.20 -0.37
CA VAL A 56 -3.18 -7.74 0.75
C VAL A 56 -2.99 -9.25 0.84
N ARG A 57 -2.75 -9.78 2.05
CA ARG A 57 -2.52 -11.20 2.31
C ARG A 57 -3.45 -11.71 3.41
N ASN A 58 -3.72 -13.00 3.37
CA ASN A 58 -4.42 -13.68 4.47
C ASN A 58 -3.72 -13.44 5.81
N GLY A 59 -4.48 -13.12 6.84
CA GLY A 59 -3.98 -12.77 8.17
C GLY A 59 -3.59 -11.30 8.37
N ASP A 60 -3.58 -10.49 7.30
CA ASP A 60 -3.36 -9.03 7.41
C ASP A 60 -4.52 -8.37 8.17
N LYS A 61 -4.20 -7.27 8.87
CA LYS A 61 -5.20 -6.50 9.61
C LYS A 61 -5.88 -5.46 8.73
N VAL A 62 -7.12 -5.16 9.07
CA VAL A 62 -7.95 -4.17 8.37
C VAL A 62 -8.56 -3.18 9.33
N LEU A 63 -8.43 -1.91 9.00
CA LEU A 63 -9.20 -0.81 9.53
C LEU A 63 -10.09 -0.21 8.43
N PHE A 64 -11.23 0.33 8.81
CA PHE A 64 -12.06 1.15 7.94
C PHE A 64 -11.99 2.61 8.38
N TYR A 65 -11.68 3.50 7.45
CA TYR A 65 -11.87 4.94 7.64
C TYR A 65 -13.21 5.34 7.02
N VAL A 66 -14.13 5.79 7.86
CA VAL A 66 -15.48 6.18 7.45
C VAL A 66 -15.53 7.69 7.25
N THR A 67 -15.64 8.13 6.00
CA THR A 67 -15.47 9.54 5.61
C THR A 67 -16.57 10.47 6.15
N GLY A 68 -17.79 9.96 6.33
CA GLY A 68 -18.92 10.74 6.83
C GLY A 68 -18.70 11.20 8.27
N CYS A 69 -18.41 10.28 9.17
CA CYS A 69 -18.15 10.58 10.58
C CYS A 69 -16.66 10.87 10.89
N LYS A 70 -15.75 10.73 9.91
CA LYS A 70 -14.30 10.92 10.06
C LYS A 70 -13.70 10.11 11.21
N LYS A 71 -14.05 8.83 11.27
CA LYS A 71 -13.56 7.91 12.30
C LYS A 71 -12.93 6.66 11.67
N PHE A 72 -11.96 6.06 12.38
CA PHE A 72 -11.40 4.75 12.06
C PHE A 72 -12.05 3.67 12.91
N PHE A 73 -12.48 2.58 12.28
CA PHE A 73 -13.11 1.43 12.93
C PHE A 73 -12.35 0.15 12.63
N GLY A 74 -12.36 -0.78 13.54
CA GLY A 74 -11.77 -2.11 13.36
C GLY A 74 -11.62 -2.82 14.70
N VAL A 75 -10.81 -3.82 14.77
CA VAL A 75 -9.86 -4.37 13.78
C VAL A 75 -10.44 -5.65 13.20
N PHE A 76 -10.37 -5.78 11.88
CA PHE A 76 -10.71 -7.02 11.19
C PHE A 76 -9.42 -7.72 10.72
N GLU A 77 -9.55 -8.96 10.26
CA GLU A 77 -8.46 -9.73 9.68
C GLU A 77 -8.87 -10.24 8.30
N ILE A 78 -7.96 -10.19 7.36
CA ILE A 78 -8.14 -10.76 6.01
C ILE A 78 -8.25 -12.27 6.11
N GLN A 79 -9.28 -12.84 5.49
CA GLN A 79 -9.55 -14.27 5.54
C GLN A 79 -9.04 -15.02 4.32
N ASP A 80 -8.95 -14.35 3.16
CA ASP A 80 -8.62 -14.97 1.89
C ASP A 80 -7.73 -14.07 1.04
N THR A 81 -7.41 -14.50 -0.18
CA THR A 81 -6.74 -13.66 -1.18
C THR A 81 -7.73 -12.70 -1.84
N PRO A 82 -7.28 -11.50 -2.25
CA PRO A 82 -8.12 -10.59 -3.03
C PRO A 82 -8.60 -11.20 -4.34
N PHE A 83 -9.82 -10.86 -4.72
CA PHE A 83 -10.46 -11.33 -5.94
C PHE A 83 -11.12 -10.18 -6.71
N PHE A 84 -11.37 -10.42 -7.99
CA PHE A 84 -12.11 -9.52 -8.87
C PHE A 84 -13.57 -9.95 -8.96
N GLU A 85 -14.47 -9.03 -8.68
CA GLU A 85 -15.90 -9.24 -8.86
C GLU A 85 -16.32 -8.71 -10.22
N PRO A 86 -16.78 -9.59 -11.13
CA PRO A 86 -17.11 -9.19 -12.49
C PRO A 86 -18.29 -8.23 -12.58
N SER A 87 -18.25 -7.32 -13.54
CA SER A 87 -19.28 -6.30 -13.73
C SER A 87 -20.67 -6.87 -14.06
N ASN A 88 -20.74 -8.03 -14.68
CA ASN A 88 -21.99 -8.69 -15.03
C ASN A 88 -22.77 -9.24 -13.83
N THR A 89 -22.09 -9.51 -12.73
CA THR A 89 -22.73 -9.92 -11.47
C THR A 89 -23.06 -8.73 -10.58
N ASN A 90 -22.16 -7.75 -10.51
CA ASN A 90 -22.27 -6.54 -9.67
C ASN A 90 -22.93 -6.82 -8.31
N TYR A 91 -22.45 -7.88 -7.64
CA TYR A 91 -23.01 -8.36 -6.38
C TYR A 91 -22.99 -7.26 -5.32
N LEU A 92 -24.13 -7.04 -4.68
CA LEU A 92 -24.37 -5.94 -3.73
C LEU A 92 -24.24 -4.52 -4.33
N GLY A 93 -24.12 -4.34 -5.64
CA GLY A 93 -23.93 -3.02 -6.25
C GLY A 93 -25.06 -2.02 -5.92
N VAL A 94 -26.31 -2.48 -5.88
CA VAL A 94 -27.46 -1.65 -5.48
C VAL A 94 -27.34 -1.27 -4.00
N ALA A 95 -27.02 -2.21 -3.12
CA ALA A 95 -26.87 -1.95 -1.69
C ALA A 95 -25.70 -0.99 -1.41
N LEU A 96 -24.57 -1.19 -2.07
CA LEU A 96 -23.39 -0.32 -1.96
C LEU A 96 -23.60 1.07 -2.57
N GLY A 97 -24.50 1.18 -3.58
CA GLY A 97 -24.67 2.40 -4.38
C GLY A 97 -23.51 2.70 -5.31
N LYS A 98 -22.61 1.74 -5.52
CA LYS A 98 -21.44 1.85 -6.40
C LYS A 98 -20.88 0.47 -6.74
N TYR A 99 -20.05 0.42 -7.77
CA TYR A 99 -19.34 -0.79 -8.16
C TYR A 99 -17.98 -0.88 -7.47
N LEU A 100 -17.74 -1.97 -6.73
CA LEU A 100 -16.48 -2.28 -6.07
C LEU A 100 -15.94 -3.60 -6.62
N PRO A 101 -15.15 -3.58 -7.70
CA PRO A 101 -14.69 -4.81 -8.35
C PRO A 101 -13.56 -5.52 -7.62
N PHE A 102 -12.79 -4.81 -6.82
CA PHE A 102 -11.66 -5.38 -6.08
C PHE A 102 -12.08 -5.63 -4.65
N ARG A 103 -12.17 -6.89 -4.26
CA ARG A 103 -12.70 -7.30 -2.97
C ARG A 103 -11.79 -8.30 -2.27
N VAL A 104 -11.95 -8.38 -0.96
CA VAL A 104 -11.34 -9.40 -0.12
C VAL A 104 -12.29 -9.74 1.01
N LYS A 105 -12.36 -11.01 1.43
CA LYS A 105 -13.10 -11.43 2.61
C LYS A 105 -12.35 -11.03 3.87
N ILE A 106 -13.12 -10.62 4.88
CA ILE A 106 -12.59 -10.31 6.20
C ILE A 106 -13.35 -11.10 7.26
N LYS A 107 -12.76 -11.21 8.43
CA LYS A 107 -13.41 -11.72 9.64
C LYS A 107 -13.16 -10.78 10.82
N PRO A 108 -13.99 -10.78 11.86
CA PRO A 108 -13.72 -10.05 13.07
C PRO A 108 -12.41 -10.51 13.71
N TYR A 109 -11.58 -9.57 14.16
CA TYR A 109 -10.39 -9.86 14.96
C TYR A 109 -10.52 -9.26 16.35
N ARG A 110 -10.68 -7.95 16.44
CA ARG A 110 -10.92 -7.19 17.67
C ARG A 110 -11.81 -6.01 17.33
N ILE A 111 -13.09 -6.14 17.51
CA ILE A 111 -14.06 -5.13 17.12
C ILE A 111 -14.40 -4.25 18.31
N PHE A 112 -14.37 -2.94 18.08
CA PHE A 112 -14.71 -1.92 19.05
C PHE A 112 -15.98 -1.17 18.66
N ALA A 113 -16.76 -0.74 19.65
CA ALA A 113 -17.98 0.02 19.41
C ALA A 113 -17.66 1.43 18.88
N GLU A 114 -16.75 2.14 19.54
CA GLU A 114 -16.37 3.49 19.16
C GLU A 114 -15.13 3.49 18.26
N GLY A 115 -15.22 4.28 17.17
CA GLY A 115 -14.09 4.51 16.27
C GLY A 115 -13.20 5.65 16.75
N ILE A 116 -11.95 5.65 16.32
CA ILE A 116 -11.00 6.73 16.58
C ILE A 116 -11.34 7.94 15.69
N PRO A 117 -11.62 9.12 16.25
CA PRO A 117 -11.72 10.35 15.47
C PRO A 117 -10.43 10.63 14.69
N GLU A 118 -10.54 11.10 13.45
CA GLU A 118 -9.41 11.43 12.58
C GLU A 118 -8.40 12.35 13.26
N GLN A 119 -8.89 13.38 13.95
CA GLN A 119 -8.04 14.35 14.65
C GLN A 119 -7.16 13.68 15.71
N ILE A 120 -7.70 12.74 16.47
CA ILE A 120 -6.91 12.01 17.51
C ILE A 120 -5.87 11.11 16.85
N ALA A 121 -6.19 10.48 15.72
CA ALA A 121 -5.26 9.60 15.02
C ALA A 121 -4.10 10.35 14.35
N LEU A 122 -4.37 11.50 13.73
CA LEU A 122 -3.45 12.16 12.81
C LEU A 122 -2.85 13.45 13.37
N ASP A 123 -3.60 14.24 14.12
CA ASP A 123 -3.29 15.63 14.46
C ASP A 123 -3.18 15.88 15.96
N ASP A 124 -3.10 14.85 16.79
CA ASP A 124 -2.98 15.03 18.23
C ASP A 124 -1.60 15.62 18.59
N ILE A 125 -1.49 16.92 18.43
CA ILE A 125 -0.29 17.71 18.70
C ILE A 125 0.16 17.56 20.16
N THR A 126 -0.76 17.26 21.07
CA THR A 126 -0.44 17.09 22.48
C THR A 126 0.28 15.79 22.77
N ALA A 127 0.04 14.75 21.96
CA ALA A 127 0.65 13.44 22.09
C ALA A 127 1.85 13.21 21.15
N ILE A 128 2.01 14.06 20.12
CA ILE A 128 3.10 13.94 19.14
C ILE A 128 4.27 14.81 19.59
N ASN A 129 5.33 14.18 20.08
CA ASN A 129 6.56 14.87 20.49
C ASN A 129 7.62 14.90 19.40
N LYS A 130 7.59 13.94 18.49
CA LYS A 130 8.55 13.77 17.41
C LYS A 130 7.84 13.53 16.08
N PRO A 131 8.38 14.01 14.95
CA PRO A 131 7.77 13.84 13.65
C PRO A 131 7.47 12.39 13.25
N TYR A 132 8.30 11.45 13.69
CA TYR A 132 8.14 10.02 13.39
C TYR A 132 7.00 9.33 14.17
N GLU A 133 6.41 10.02 15.15
CA GLU A 133 5.24 9.53 15.89
C GLU A 133 3.92 9.80 15.16
N MET A 134 3.95 10.57 14.06
CA MET A 134 2.79 10.84 13.22
C MET A 134 2.42 9.63 12.37
N CYS A 135 1.12 9.46 12.09
CA CYS A 135 0.63 8.45 11.14
C CYS A 135 0.80 8.93 9.68
N TRP A 136 2.03 8.99 9.20
CA TRP A 136 2.37 9.49 7.86
C TRP A 136 1.69 8.76 6.72
N SER A 137 1.44 7.46 6.87
CA SER A 137 0.74 6.65 5.86
C SER A 137 -0.69 7.12 5.62
N MET A 138 -1.28 7.81 6.59
CA MET A 138 -2.66 8.28 6.55
C MET A 138 -2.79 9.77 6.27
N ILE A 139 -1.69 10.45 5.91
CA ILE A 139 -1.74 11.88 5.60
C ILE A 139 -2.86 12.21 4.59
N TYR A 140 -3.49 13.34 4.84
CA TYR A 140 -4.68 13.95 4.24
C TYR A 140 -5.05 13.50 2.80
N ARG A 141 -4.07 13.35 1.93
CA ARG A 141 -4.31 13.01 0.53
C ARG A 141 -4.72 11.57 0.30
N LYS A 142 -4.27 10.63 1.14
CA LYS A 142 -4.71 9.23 1.07
C LYS A 142 -6.12 9.04 1.62
N LEU A 143 -6.51 9.82 2.62
CA LEU A 143 -7.85 9.77 3.21
C LEU A 143 -8.91 10.44 2.33
N THR A 144 -8.56 11.55 1.70
CA THR A 144 -9.49 12.30 0.85
C THR A 144 -9.30 12.04 -0.64
N GLY A 145 -8.25 11.33 -1.03
CA GLY A 145 -7.96 10.97 -2.41
C GLY A 145 -8.91 9.90 -2.95
N MET A 146 -8.82 9.64 -4.26
CA MET A 146 -9.68 8.66 -4.96
C MET A 146 -9.24 7.20 -4.74
N ARG A 147 -8.41 6.92 -3.75
CA ARG A 147 -7.93 5.56 -3.41
C ARG A 147 -8.77 4.96 -2.30
N GLY A 148 -9.42 3.85 -2.59
CA GLY A 148 -10.27 3.14 -1.63
C GLY A 148 -9.51 2.20 -0.68
N CYS A 149 -8.21 1.99 -0.88
CA CYS A 149 -7.38 1.16 0.00
C CYS A 149 -6.01 1.82 0.20
N SER A 150 -5.55 1.87 1.44
CA SER A 150 -4.25 2.36 1.87
C SER A 150 -3.60 1.34 2.82
N PHE A 151 -2.53 1.70 3.49
CA PHE A 151 -1.80 0.84 4.41
C PHE A 151 -1.33 1.62 5.63
N LEU A 152 -0.94 0.89 6.68
CA LEU A 152 -0.21 1.40 7.85
C LEU A 152 1.10 0.63 8.01
N THR A 153 2.10 1.30 8.57
CA THR A 153 3.26 0.60 9.15
C THR A 153 2.84 -0.13 10.43
N ASP A 154 3.66 -1.06 10.88
CA ASP A 154 3.37 -1.79 12.13
C ASP A 154 3.32 -0.85 13.34
N PHE A 155 4.16 0.18 13.36
CA PHE A 155 4.14 1.21 14.39
C PHE A 155 2.83 1.99 14.40
N GLU A 156 2.40 2.47 13.24
CA GLU A 156 1.14 3.20 13.11
C GLU A 156 -0.06 2.33 13.51
N MET A 157 -0.04 1.05 13.15
CA MET A 157 -1.09 0.12 13.58
C MET A 157 -1.10 -0.08 15.09
N SER A 158 0.05 -0.22 15.72
CA SER A 158 0.15 -0.34 17.18
C SER A 158 -0.42 0.90 17.89
N LYS A 159 -0.16 2.09 17.35
CA LYS A 159 -0.76 3.33 17.82
C LYS A 159 -2.28 3.32 17.67
N MET A 160 -2.80 2.92 16.50
CA MET A 160 -4.24 2.84 16.24
C MET A 160 -4.93 1.84 17.18
N GLU A 161 -4.34 0.67 17.42
CA GLU A 161 -4.88 -0.30 18.39
C GLU A 161 -4.91 0.26 19.80
N SER A 162 -3.85 0.93 20.23
CA SER A 162 -3.80 1.57 21.56
C SER A 162 -4.89 2.63 21.74
N LEU A 163 -5.12 3.45 20.71
CA LEU A 163 -6.18 4.45 20.71
C LEU A 163 -7.57 3.79 20.75
N LEU A 164 -7.82 2.75 19.95
CA LEU A 164 -9.08 1.99 19.99
C LEU A 164 -9.35 1.41 21.38
N MET A 165 -8.33 0.81 21.99
CA MET A 165 -8.45 0.27 23.36
C MET A 165 -8.75 1.36 24.38
N SER A 166 -8.05 2.47 24.31
CA SER A 166 -8.24 3.60 25.24
C SER A 166 -9.65 4.20 25.14
N ILE A 167 -10.12 4.50 23.93
CA ILE A 167 -11.45 5.11 23.68
C ILE A 167 -12.57 4.18 24.15
N ASN A 168 -12.40 2.87 24.04
CA ASN A 168 -13.39 1.87 24.39
C ASN A 168 -13.18 1.26 25.80
N ASN A 169 -12.37 1.86 26.66
CA ASN A 169 -12.06 1.35 27.99
C ASN A 169 -11.61 -0.14 27.99
N ASN A 170 -10.83 -0.53 26.99
CA ASN A 170 -10.37 -1.90 26.73
C ASN A 170 -11.51 -2.93 26.47
N GLN A 171 -12.73 -2.47 26.19
CA GLN A 171 -13.86 -3.35 25.89
C GLN A 171 -13.97 -3.59 24.39
N THR A 172 -14.23 -4.83 24.02
CA THR A 172 -14.49 -5.25 22.64
C THR A 172 -15.87 -5.86 22.51
N LEU A 173 -16.45 -5.74 21.33
CA LEU A 173 -17.70 -6.42 20.99
C LEU A 173 -17.43 -7.90 20.73
N THR A 174 -18.21 -8.77 21.36
CA THR A 174 -18.10 -10.22 21.18
C THR A 174 -19.23 -10.71 20.29
N GLY A 175 -18.92 -11.10 19.06
CA GLY A 175 -19.90 -11.56 18.07
C GLY A 175 -19.26 -11.77 16.71
N ASN A 176 -20.05 -12.26 15.75
CA ASN A 176 -19.62 -12.48 14.37
C ASN A 176 -20.32 -11.54 13.38
N ASP A 177 -21.45 -10.99 13.77
CA ASP A 177 -22.29 -10.15 12.93
C ASP A 177 -22.37 -8.75 13.53
N PHE A 178 -22.10 -7.73 12.72
CA PHE A 178 -22.05 -6.35 13.15
C PHE A 178 -22.85 -5.46 12.22
N CYS A 179 -23.29 -4.33 12.76
CA CYS A 179 -23.95 -3.27 12.01
C CYS A 179 -23.45 -1.89 12.47
N TYR A 180 -23.63 -0.91 11.60
CA TYR A 180 -23.29 0.47 11.88
C TYR A 180 -24.52 1.26 12.34
N ASP A 181 -24.39 1.91 13.48
CA ASP A 181 -25.39 2.86 13.99
C ASP A 181 -25.11 4.24 13.43
N TYR A 182 -25.99 4.69 12.54
CA TYR A 182 -25.91 6.00 11.88
C TYR A 182 -26.21 7.18 12.81
N THR A 183 -26.85 6.93 13.96
CA THR A 183 -27.20 7.98 14.92
C THR A 183 -26.03 8.27 15.86
N ASN A 184 -25.42 7.22 16.37
CA ASN A 184 -24.33 7.31 17.35
C ASN A 184 -22.95 7.25 16.69
N TYR A 185 -22.86 6.97 15.38
CA TYR A 185 -21.62 6.77 14.65
C TYR A 185 -20.73 5.71 15.32
N SER A 186 -21.33 4.57 15.64
CA SER A 186 -20.69 3.47 16.35
C SER A 186 -21.00 2.12 15.69
N VAL A 187 -20.26 1.09 16.08
CA VAL A 187 -20.51 -0.31 15.68
C VAL A 187 -21.21 -1.05 16.81
N SER A 188 -22.21 -1.84 16.47
CA SER A 188 -22.92 -2.71 17.40
C SER A 188 -23.04 -4.14 16.87
N ILE A 189 -23.39 -5.07 17.76
CA ILE A 189 -23.66 -6.45 17.38
C ILE A 189 -25.00 -6.48 16.63
N SER A 190 -25.01 -7.15 15.47
CA SER A 190 -26.22 -7.37 14.69
C SER A 190 -26.94 -8.63 15.13
N VAL A 191 -28.27 -8.55 15.21
CA VAL A 191 -29.12 -9.74 15.39
C VAL A 191 -29.35 -10.50 14.07
N ASN A 192 -29.06 -9.83 12.93
CA ASN A 192 -29.21 -10.41 11.61
C ASN A 192 -27.87 -10.96 11.13
N HIS A 193 -27.90 -12.16 10.60
CA HIS A 193 -26.76 -12.80 9.96
C HIS A 193 -26.84 -12.65 8.44
N PHE A 194 -25.76 -12.16 7.83
CA PHE A 194 -25.61 -12.02 6.38
C PHE A 194 -24.35 -12.76 5.93
N ALA A 195 -24.49 -13.63 4.94
CA ALA A 195 -23.34 -14.30 4.31
C ALA A 195 -22.99 -13.68 2.97
N TYR A 196 -21.71 -13.61 2.66
CA TYR A 196 -21.24 -13.20 1.33
C TYR A 196 -21.40 -14.36 0.34
N HIS A 197 -22.29 -14.20 -0.63
CA HIS A 197 -22.59 -15.19 -1.68
C HIS A 197 -22.11 -14.77 -3.08
N GLY A 198 -21.39 -13.65 -3.18
CA GLY A 198 -20.84 -13.21 -4.47
C GLY A 198 -19.71 -14.10 -4.98
N PRO A 199 -19.36 -13.97 -6.28
CA PRO A 199 -18.26 -14.73 -6.87
C PRO A 199 -16.93 -14.34 -6.25
N THR A 200 -16.09 -15.33 -5.96
CA THR A 200 -14.74 -15.17 -5.36
C THR A 200 -13.66 -15.89 -6.16
N ASN A 201 -14.01 -16.50 -7.28
CA ASN A 201 -13.15 -17.39 -8.04
C ASN A 201 -12.27 -16.69 -9.08
N GLN A 202 -12.50 -15.41 -9.35
CA GLN A 202 -11.67 -14.66 -10.29
C GLN A 202 -10.51 -13.99 -9.56
N SER A 203 -9.33 -14.60 -9.66
CA SER A 203 -8.11 -14.05 -9.06
C SER A 203 -7.69 -12.74 -9.74
N LEU A 204 -7.12 -11.84 -8.96
CA LEU A 204 -6.45 -10.66 -9.49
C LEU A 204 -5.14 -11.08 -10.15
N SER A 205 -4.98 -10.83 -11.44
CA SER A 205 -3.72 -11.01 -12.15
C SER A 205 -3.43 -9.81 -13.04
N ILE A 206 -2.28 -9.18 -12.83
CA ILE A 206 -1.81 -8.08 -13.66
C ILE A 206 -1.10 -8.56 -14.93
N ASN A 207 -0.68 -9.83 -14.99
CA ASN A 207 0.17 -10.36 -16.06
C ASN A 207 -0.41 -10.18 -17.44
N ASN A 208 -1.69 -10.51 -17.63
CA ASN A 208 -2.36 -10.35 -18.92
C ASN A 208 -2.46 -8.87 -19.33
N ARG A 209 -2.56 -7.98 -18.37
CA ARG A 209 -2.65 -6.54 -18.61
C ARG A 209 -1.31 -5.95 -19.00
N LEU A 210 -0.23 -6.41 -18.39
CA LEU A 210 1.13 -6.03 -18.74
C LEU A 210 1.49 -6.34 -20.20
N SER A 211 1.04 -7.48 -20.70
CA SER A 211 1.35 -7.93 -22.08
C SER A 211 0.66 -7.11 -23.18
N VAL A 212 -0.44 -6.42 -22.86
CA VAL A 212 -1.23 -5.64 -23.85
C VAL A 212 -0.96 -4.14 -23.78
N VAL A 213 -0.15 -3.68 -22.83
CA VAL A 213 0.19 -2.26 -22.68
C VAL A 213 1.19 -1.84 -23.72
N ASN A 214 0.75 -1.00 -24.68
CA ASN A 214 1.63 -0.28 -25.59
C ASN A 214 1.91 1.10 -24.99
N GLY A 215 3.12 1.33 -24.50
CA GLY A 215 3.52 2.60 -23.91
C GLY A 215 3.96 2.49 -22.47
N SER A 216 4.14 3.64 -21.86
CA SER A 216 4.75 3.88 -20.59
C SER A 216 3.74 3.81 -19.45
N HIS A 217 3.87 2.83 -18.56
CA HIS A 217 2.93 2.70 -17.45
C HIS A 217 3.62 2.17 -16.17
N GLU A 218 4.27 3.07 -15.44
CA GLU A 218 4.88 2.77 -14.13
C GLU A 218 3.88 2.07 -13.19
N GLY A 219 2.60 2.47 -13.24
CA GLY A 219 1.54 1.85 -12.43
C GLY A 219 1.34 0.35 -12.66
N HIS A 220 1.57 -0.15 -13.88
CA HIS A 220 1.50 -1.59 -14.17
C HIS A 220 2.66 -2.35 -13.52
N VAL A 221 3.86 -1.78 -13.59
CA VAL A 221 5.04 -2.34 -12.93
C VAL A 221 4.89 -2.31 -11.42
N GLN A 222 4.35 -1.22 -10.87
CA GLN A 222 4.02 -1.12 -9.45
C GLN A 222 3.03 -2.21 -9.03
N ALA A 223 1.97 -2.43 -9.81
CA ALA A 223 0.99 -3.48 -9.55
C ALA A 223 1.62 -4.89 -9.64
N TYR A 224 2.55 -5.11 -10.58
CA TYR A 224 3.29 -6.36 -10.67
C TYR A 224 4.14 -6.61 -9.42
N ILE A 225 4.90 -5.62 -8.97
CA ILE A 225 5.74 -5.73 -7.78
C ILE A 225 4.88 -6.02 -6.55
N THR A 226 3.81 -5.26 -6.32
CA THR A 226 2.93 -5.44 -5.16
C THR A 226 2.17 -6.76 -5.17
N GLN A 227 1.91 -7.31 -6.34
CA GLN A 227 1.26 -8.62 -6.47
C GLN A 227 2.22 -9.79 -6.22
N ASN A 228 3.48 -9.66 -6.64
CA ASN A 228 4.42 -10.78 -6.76
C ASN A 228 5.63 -10.71 -5.81
N PHE A 229 5.70 -9.70 -4.92
CA PHE A 229 6.85 -9.48 -4.02
C PHE A 229 7.20 -10.69 -3.14
N ASP A 230 6.27 -11.60 -2.92
CA ASP A 230 6.41 -12.83 -2.12
C ASP A 230 6.17 -14.11 -2.93
N LYS A 231 6.01 -14.01 -4.25
CA LYS A 231 5.65 -15.14 -5.13
C LYS A 231 6.64 -15.36 -6.26
N ASP A 232 7.20 -14.30 -6.83
CA ASP A 232 8.16 -14.39 -7.91
C ASP A 232 9.58 -14.54 -7.34
N PRO A 233 10.25 -15.71 -7.52
CA PRO A 233 11.57 -15.94 -6.96
C PRO A 233 12.64 -14.97 -7.45
N LEU A 234 12.55 -14.48 -8.70
CA LEU A 234 13.48 -13.50 -9.23
C LEU A 234 13.29 -12.13 -8.57
N LEU A 235 12.05 -11.72 -8.41
CA LEU A 235 11.72 -10.47 -7.72
C LEU A 235 12.15 -10.52 -6.25
N ILE A 236 11.87 -11.62 -5.56
CA ILE A 236 12.28 -11.86 -4.18
C ILE A 236 13.79 -11.74 -4.05
N ALA A 237 14.55 -12.46 -4.89
CA ALA A 237 16.00 -12.46 -4.86
C ALA A 237 16.63 -11.08 -5.14
N LYS A 238 15.92 -10.20 -5.88
CA LYS A 238 16.38 -8.85 -6.19
C LYS A 238 15.99 -7.82 -5.13
N LEU A 239 14.85 -8.02 -4.48
CA LEU A 239 14.30 -7.01 -3.57
C LEU A 239 14.66 -7.27 -2.10
N PHE A 240 14.90 -8.51 -1.71
CA PHE A 240 15.02 -8.85 -0.30
C PHE A 240 16.31 -9.58 0.03
N PRO A 241 16.86 -9.39 1.24
CA PRO A 241 17.96 -10.20 1.74
C PRO A 241 17.59 -11.69 1.82
N THR A 242 18.58 -12.53 1.70
CA THR A 242 18.41 -13.97 1.98
C THR A 242 17.94 -14.19 3.42
N ASN A 243 17.04 -15.15 3.65
CA ASN A 243 16.45 -15.46 4.96
C ASN A 243 15.61 -14.32 5.57
N THR A 244 14.97 -13.51 4.73
CA THR A 244 13.97 -12.54 5.20
C THR A 244 12.81 -13.28 5.88
N SER A 245 12.55 -12.95 7.13
CA SER A 245 11.47 -13.53 7.94
C SER A 245 10.19 -12.71 7.93
N LYS A 246 10.32 -11.40 7.70
CA LYS A 246 9.19 -10.48 7.69
C LYS A 246 9.37 -9.45 6.58
N ILE A 247 8.30 -9.21 5.83
CA ILE A 247 8.25 -8.19 4.78
C ILE A 247 7.06 -7.27 5.03
N TRP A 248 7.31 -5.98 4.98
CA TRP A 248 6.31 -4.96 4.83
C TRP A 248 6.50 -4.24 3.49
N ILE A 249 5.43 -3.96 2.76
CA ILE A 249 5.47 -3.25 1.48
C ILE A 249 4.38 -2.18 1.39
N GLY A 250 4.78 -0.97 1.01
CA GLY A 250 3.89 0.14 0.71
C GLY A 250 4.13 0.68 -0.70
N ASN A 251 3.07 1.05 -1.39
CA ASN A 251 3.15 1.74 -2.68
C ASN A 251 2.63 3.16 -2.58
N GLU A 252 3.18 4.08 -3.37
CA GLU A 252 2.81 5.50 -3.31
C GLU A 252 2.92 6.07 -1.89
N VAL A 253 4.02 5.78 -1.21
CA VAL A 253 4.27 6.22 0.16
C VAL A 253 4.51 7.72 0.18
N ILE A 254 3.60 8.47 0.80
CA ILE A 254 3.72 9.92 0.90
C ILE A 254 4.88 10.28 1.82
N CYS A 255 5.83 11.02 1.31
CA CYS A 255 7.08 11.38 2.00
C CYS A 255 7.31 12.88 2.14
N SER A 256 6.33 13.73 1.84
CA SER A 256 6.43 15.17 2.10
C SER A 256 5.09 15.88 1.96
N VAL A 257 5.00 17.09 2.53
CA VAL A 257 3.87 18.00 2.37
C VAL A 257 3.69 18.45 0.91
N GLY A 258 4.75 18.38 0.08
CA GLY A 258 4.74 18.72 -1.34
C GLY A 258 4.35 17.58 -2.28
N GLU A 259 3.64 16.57 -1.78
CA GLU A 259 3.09 15.47 -2.58
C GLU A 259 4.10 14.51 -3.22
N LYS A 260 5.36 14.57 -2.80
CA LYS A 260 6.34 13.58 -3.22
C LYS A 260 5.96 12.22 -2.65
N ARG A 261 6.10 11.20 -3.47
CA ARG A 261 5.76 9.83 -3.12
C ARG A 261 6.87 8.90 -3.55
N ILE A 262 7.19 7.97 -2.68
CA ILE A 262 8.04 6.83 -3.02
C ILE A 262 7.15 5.82 -3.72
N ASP A 263 7.51 5.40 -4.93
CA ASP A 263 6.67 4.49 -5.72
C ASP A 263 6.44 3.16 -5.00
N VAL A 264 7.52 2.55 -4.48
CA VAL A 264 7.43 1.37 -3.61
C VAL A 264 8.46 1.49 -2.49
N LEU A 265 8.01 1.28 -1.26
CA LEU A 265 8.85 1.18 -0.08
C LEU A 265 8.71 -0.22 0.50
N THR A 266 9.83 -0.90 0.77
CA THR A 266 9.81 -2.17 1.47
C THR A 266 10.64 -2.12 2.74
N ILE A 267 10.20 -2.85 3.77
CA ILE A 267 10.95 -3.09 4.99
C ILE A 267 11.05 -4.61 5.13
N ALA A 268 12.26 -5.12 5.02
CA ALA A 268 12.56 -6.55 5.12
C ALA A 268 13.39 -6.79 6.39
N GLU A 269 12.94 -7.71 7.22
CA GLU A 269 13.61 -8.08 8.45
C GLU A 269 14.17 -9.49 8.36
N THR A 270 15.44 -9.63 8.71
CA THR A 270 16.11 -10.91 8.94
C THR A 270 16.42 -11.07 10.43
N ASP A 271 17.00 -12.19 10.84
CA ASP A 271 17.46 -12.36 12.22
C ASP A 271 18.56 -11.36 12.60
N ARG A 272 19.29 -10.80 11.63
CA ARG A 272 20.51 -10.01 11.85
C ARG A 272 20.35 -8.52 11.55
N GLU A 273 19.50 -8.16 10.61
CA GLU A 273 19.40 -6.79 10.10
C GLU A 273 17.99 -6.45 9.62
N ILE A 274 17.74 -5.16 9.43
CA ILE A 274 16.57 -4.60 8.76
C ILE A 274 17.04 -3.87 7.50
N GLN A 275 16.52 -4.27 6.35
CA GLN A 275 16.74 -3.56 5.10
C GLN A 275 15.50 -2.76 4.71
N ILE A 276 15.67 -1.47 4.48
CA ILE A 276 14.64 -0.60 3.92
C ILE A 276 15.02 -0.30 2.48
N ARG A 277 14.16 -0.70 1.53
CA ARG A 277 14.41 -0.44 0.12
C ARG A 277 13.48 0.65 -0.37
N VAL A 278 14.09 1.72 -0.88
CA VAL A 278 13.40 2.86 -1.49
C VAL A 278 13.44 2.66 -2.99
N ILE A 279 12.32 2.30 -3.59
CA ILE A 279 12.23 1.92 -5.00
C ILE A 279 11.55 3.04 -5.79
N GLU A 280 12.25 3.55 -6.77
CA GLU A 280 11.70 4.45 -7.79
C GLU A 280 11.51 3.67 -9.09
N LEU A 281 10.31 3.75 -9.64
CA LEU A 281 9.94 3.06 -10.87
C LEU A 281 10.12 3.97 -12.07
N LYS A 282 10.67 3.42 -13.14
CA LYS A 282 10.71 4.10 -14.43
C LYS A 282 10.42 3.09 -15.53
N ASP A 283 9.40 3.31 -16.30
CA ASP A 283 9.11 2.50 -17.46
C ASP A 283 9.71 3.08 -18.75
N GLU A 284 10.36 4.21 -18.64
CA GLU A 284 11.28 4.80 -19.58
C GLU A 284 12.71 4.71 -19.05
N ARG A 285 13.66 5.26 -19.81
CA ARG A 285 15.04 5.36 -19.37
C ARG A 285 15.16 6.34 -18.21
N PRO A 286 15.72 5.93 -17.08
CA PRO A 286 15.89 6.83 -15.95
C PRO A 286 16.87 7.97 -16.29
N LEU A 287 16.61 9.14 -15.72
CA LEU A 287 17.43 10.33 -15.88
C LEU A 287 18.35 10.54 -14.67
N SER A 288 19.50 11.19 -14.89
CA SER A 288 20.44 11.53 -13.81
C SER A 288 19.82 12.42 -12.73
N SER A 289 18.86 13.28 -13.09
CA SER A 289 18.14 14.14 -12.13
C SER A 289 17.37 13.38 -11.06
N LEU A 290 16.98 12.15 -11.34
CA LEU A 290 16.38 11.25 -10.35
C LEU A 290 17.34 11.01 -9.19
N ILE A 291 18.59 10.71 -9.49
CA ILE A 291 19.62 10.37 -8.51
C ILE A 291 20.05 11.61 -7.71
N THR A 292 20.17 12.76 -8.38
CA THR A 292 20.66 13.97 -7.71
C THR A 292 19.61 14.68 -6.85
N ASN A 293 18.33 14.56 -7.20
CA ASN A 293 17.29 15.37 -6.58
C ASN A 293 16.27 14.55 -5.77
N GLN A 294 15.87 13.38 -6.27
CA GLN A 294 14.73 12.66 -5.73
C GLN A 294 15.15 11.60 -4.71
N ILE A 295 16.10 10.76 -5.06
CA ILE A 295 16.61 9.68 -4.19
C ILE A 295 17.15 10.21 -2.86
N PRO A 296 17.99 11.27 -2.79
CA PRO A 296 18.49 11.80 -1.53
C PRO A 296 17.37 12.31 -0.61
N TRP A 297 16.33 12.88 -1.19
CA TRP A 297 15.16 13.33 -0.44
C TRP A 297 14.42 12.16 0.23
N TYR A 298 14.18 11.10 -0.52
CA TYR A 298 13.50 9.92 -0.01
C TYR A 298 14.29 9.24 1.12
N ILE A 299 15.60 9.12 0.96
CA ILE A 299 16.49 8.55 1.97
C ILE A 299 16.41 9.35 3.28
N LYS A 300 16.52 10.68 3.19
CA LYS A 300 16.41 11.55 4.38
C LYS A 300 15.06 11.43 5.06
N TRP A 301 13.97 11.36 4.29
CA TRP A 301 12.65 11.19 4.86
C TRP A 301 12.51 9.83 5.55
N VAL A 302 12.97 8.75 4.93
CA VAL A 302 12.96 7.41 5.55
C VAL A 302 13.79 7.39 6.84
N ASP A 303 14.96 8.01 6.84
CA ASP A 303 15.82 8.11 8.02
C ASP A 303 15.15 8.87 9.16
N GLN A 304 14.39 9.91 8.87
CA GLN A 304 13.74 10.76 9.87
C GLN A 304 12.41 10.19 10.39
N TYR A 305 11.65 9.46 9.56
CA TYR A 305 10.26 9.08 9.88
C TYR A 305 10.02 7.59 10.02
N ILE A 306 10.85 6.76 9.39
CA ILE A 306 10.69 5.29 9.43
C ILE A 306 11.73 4.65 10.35
N VAL A 307 13.00 4.98 10.16
CA VAL A 307 14.12 4.39 10.91
C VAL A 307 13.94 4.49 12.43
N PRO A 308 13.55 5.64 13.04
CA PRO A 308 13.43 5.73 14.49
C PRO A 308 12.44 4.72 15.10
N ASN A 309 11.37 4.39 14.36
CA ASN A 309 10.37 3.41 14.80
C ASN A 309 10.87 1.95 14.73
N LEU A 310 11.94 1.70 13.99
CA LEU A 310 12.53 0.37 13.81
C LEU A 310 13.75 0.14 14.75
N LEU A 311 14.34 1.19 15.29
CA LEU A 311 15.51 1.11 16.19
C LEU A 311 15.22 0.32 17.47
N VAL A 312 13.96 0.20 17.88
CA VAL A 312 13.56 -0.58 19.06
C VAL A 312 13.94 -2.07 18.94
N ASN A 313 14.18 -2.56 17.74
CA ASN A 313 14.57 -3.94 17.48
C ASN A 313 16.07 -4.21 17.71
N ASN A 314 16.87 -3.18 17.99
CA ASN A 314 18.33 -3.26 18.18
C ASN A 314 19.09 -3.98 17.03
N LYS A 315 18.55 -3.95 15.82
CA LYS A 315 19.18 -4.48 14.63
C LYS A 315 19.79 -3.36 13.80
N PRO A 316 20.92 -3.57 13.13
CA PRO A 316 21.42 -2.59 12.15
C PRO A 316 20.40 -2.38 11.04
N ILE A 317 20.25 -1.13 10.63
CA ILE A 317 19.30 -0.71 9.59
C ILE A 317 20.07 -0.19 8.40
N THR A 318 19.78 -0.72 7.22
CA THR A 318 20.35 -0.27 5.95
C THR A 318 19.26 0.20 5.01
N ILE A 319 19.39 1.43 4.50
CA ILE A 319 18.54 1.97 3.44
C ILE A 319 19.20 1.69 2.10
N VAL A 320 18.52 0.97 1.21
CA VAL A 320 19.01 0.64 -0.14
C VAL A 320 18.17 1.39 -1.18
N PRO A 321 18.70 2.46 -1.77
CA PRO A 321 18.03 3.13 -2.88
C PRO A 321 18.06 2.24 -4.11
N THR A 322 16.92 2.09 -4.76
CA THR A 322 16.75 1.17 -5.89
C THR A 322 16.01 1.87 -7.03
N ILE A 323 16.54 1.74 -8.22
CA ILE A 323 15.88 2.17 -9.45
C ILE A 323 15.41 0.91 -10.17
N PHE A 324 14.11 0.78 -10.32
CA PHE A 324 13.49 -0.33 -11.04
C PHE A 324 12.99 0.22 -12.38
N ALA A 325 13.72 -0.08 -13.45
CA ALA A 325 13.53 0.61 -14.72
C ALA A 325 13.53 -0.33 -15.92
N TYR A 326 12.94 0.15 -17.02
CA TYR A 326 13.09 -0.49 -18.30
C TYR A 326 14.55 -0.41 -18.76
N GLU A 327 15.08 -1.47 -19.37
CA GLU A 327 16.50 -1.57 -19.70
C GLU A 327 16.98 -0.44 -20.64
N HIS A 328 18.07 0.21 -20.24
CA HIS A 328 18.73 1.19 -21.11
C HIS A 328 19.36 0.53 -22.34
N LYS A 329 19.12 1.11 -23.52
CA LYS A 329 19.96 0.77 -24.68
C LYS A 329 21.41 1.18 -24.39
N ARG A 330 22.35 0.26 -24.64
CA ARG A 330 23.78 0.49 -24.44
C ARG A 330 24.26 1.71 -25.21
N ASN A 331 25.22 2.45 -24.64
CA ASN A 331 25.97 3.56 -25.26
C ASN A 331 25.19 4.83 -25.63
N THR A 332 24.15 5.21 -24.94
CA THR A 332 23.51 6.51 -25.09
C THR A 332 24.19 7.59 -24.22
N ILE A 333 24.13 8.87 -24.60
CA ILE A 333 24.61 9.99 -23.79
C ILE A 333 23.92 9.99 -22.40
N ASN A 334 22.61 9.76 -22.40
CA ASN A 334 21.82 9.70 -21.17
C ASN A 334 22.29 8.58 -20.22
N LYS A 335 22.70 7.43 -20.79
CA LYS A 335 23.25 6.35 -19.96
C LYS A 335 24.55 6.77 -19.27
N ARG A 336 25.47 7.42 -19.97
CA ARG A 336 26.74 7.90 -19.38
C ARG A 336 26.50 8.90 -18.26
N ALA A 337 25.58 9.85 -18.45
CA ALA A 337 25.22 10.83 -17.43
C ALA A 337 24.57 10.15 -16.20
N PHE A 338 23.74 9.15 -16.44
CA PHE A 338 23.10 8.36 -15.41
C PHE A 338 24.13 7.55 -14.60
N ASP A 339 25.01 6.80 -15.27
CA ASP A 339 26.07 6.03 -14.64
C ASP A 339 27.03 6.93 -13.82
N ALA A 340 27.36 8.11 -14.34
CA ALA A 340 28.18 9.09 -13.63
C ALA A 340 27.46 9.61 -12.36
N ALA A 341 26.17 9.85 -12.44
CA ALA A 341 25.38 10.27 -11.28
C ALA A 341 25.31 9.18 -10.18
N ILE A 342 25.17 7.90 -10.57
CA ILE A 342 25.23 6.76 -9.63
C ILE A 342 26.60 6.72 -8.95
N ASN A 343 27.70 6.79 -9.72
CA ASN A 343 29.05 6.74 -9.17
C ASN A 343 29.31 7.89 -8.20
N ASN A 344 28.87 9.10 -8.55
CA ASN A 344 28.97 10.27 -7.68
C ASN A 344 28.16 10.09 -6.40
N PHE A 345 26.91 9.65 -6.48
CA PHE A 345 26.08 9.34 -5.32
C PHE A 345 26.76 8.32 -4.40
N ASN A 346 27.18 7.17 -4.94
CA ASN A 346 27.80 6.10 -4.19
C ASN A 346 29.10 6.53 -3.50
N SER A 347 29.84 7.48 -4.07
CA SER A 347 31.05 8.05 -3.47
C SER A 347 30.75 9.01 -2.30
N GLN A 348 29.55 9.56 -2.24
CA GLN A 348 29.13 10.57 -1.26
C GLN A 348 28.16 10.03 -0.21
N VAL A 349 27.69 8.79 -0.34
CA VAL A 349 26.64 8.22 0.49
C VAL A 349 26.97 8.25 1.98
N THR A 350 28.24 8.02 2.36
CA THR A 350 28.72 8.05 3.74
C THR A 350 28.73 9.45 4.37
N THR A 351 28.62 10.50 3.56
CA THR A 351 28.63 11.90 4.03
C THR A 351 27.24 12.50 4.19
N MET A 352 26.18 11.71 4.00
CA MET A 352 24.80 12.22 4.04
C MET A 352 24.32 12.66 5.43
N GLY A 353 25.05 12.33 6.50
CA GLY A 353 24.73 12.75 7.87
C GLY A 353 23.38 12.21 8.36
N ILE A 354 23.11 10.95 8.11
CA ILE A 354 21.89 10.24 8.50
C ILE A 354 22.18 9.15 9.54
N ASN A 355 21.15 8.67 10.24
CA ASN A 355 21.29 7.73 11.35
C ASN A 355 21.46 6.28 10.90
N ALA A 356 20.82 5.90 9.78
CA ALA A 356 20.93 4.58 9.19
C ALA A 356 22.12 4.47 8.25
N SER A 357 22.59 3.24 8.01
CA SER A 357 23.52 2.99 6.90
C SER A 357 22.79 3.14 5.56
N VAL A 358 23.48 3.68 4.55
CA VAL A 358 22.95 3.75 3.18
C VAL A 358 23.82 2.92 2.26
N GLY A 359 23.17 2.00 1.56
CA GLY A 359 23.81 1.21 0.52
C GLY A 359 24.00 1.99 -0.80
N ASN A 360 24.76 1.41 -1.69
CA ASN A 360 24.87 1.90 -3.05
C ASN A 360 23.52 1.84 -3.78
N ILE A 361 23.34 2.73 -4.77
CA ILE A 361 22.18 2.63 -5.65
C ILE A 361 22.22 1.31 -6.41
N GLU A 362 21.16 0.54 -6.32
CA GLU A 362 20.95 -0.67 -7.11
C GLU A 362 20.01 -0.37 -8.29
N CYS A 363 20.39 -0.88 -9.46
CA CYS A 363 19.53 -0.81 -10.66
C CYS A 363 19.00 -2.21 -10.97
N ILE A 364 17.71 -2.36 -10.92
CA ILE A 364 17.00 -3.56 -11.36
C ILE A 364 16.33 -3.22 -12.68
N TYR A 365 16.62 -4.00 -13.71
CA TYR A 365 16.05 -3.79 -15.02
C TYR A 365 14.99 -4.84 -15.33
N TYR A 366 13.98 -4.45 -16.09
CA TYR A 366 12.94 -5.36 -16.53
C TYR A 366 12.67 -5.24 -18.04
N ASP A 367 12.19 -6.33 -18.59
CA ASP A 367 11.68 -6.39 -19.96
C ASP A 367 10.20 -6.81 -19.92
N ARG A 368 9.32 -5.89 -20.30
CA ARG A 368 7.87 -6.10 -20.33
C ARG A 368 7.38 -6.75 -21.63
N THR A 369 8.24 -6.91 -22.62
CA THR A 369 7.86 -7.58 -23.88
C THR A 369 7.69 -9.08 -23.70
N GLN A 370 8.10 -9.60 -22.53
CA GLN A 370 7.97 -10.99 -22.16
C GLN A 370 6.84 -11.18 -21.12
N ASN A 371 6.16 -12.30 -21.17
CA ASN A 371 5.14 -12.70 -20.21
C ASN A 371 5.51 -14.08 -19.63
N PRO A 372 5.87 -14.19 -18.34
CA PRO A 372 5.96 -13.11 -17.34
C PRO A 372 7.07 -12.09 -17.63
N ILE A 373 7.02 -10.93 -16.97
CA ILE A 373 8.07 -9.91 -17.05
C ILE A 373 9.42 -10.55 -16.69
N LYS A 374 10.43 -10.32 -17.53
CA LYS A 374 11.79 -10.75 -17.23
C LYS A 374 12.51 -9.67 -16.42
N ILE A 375 13.11 -10.07 -15.30
CA ILE A 375 13.85 -9.20 -14.37
C ILE A 375 15.33 -9.58 -14.43
N TYR A 376 16.22 -8.57 -14.45
CA TYR A 376 17.68 -8.75 -14.61
C TYR A 376 18.46 -8.26 -13.40
#